data_e194bde33a2cf726bc9097bbca7ae563
#
_entry.id   e194bde33a2cf726bc9097bbca7ae563
#
_cell.length_a   1.000
_cell.length_b   1.000
_cell.length_c   1.000
_cell.angle_alpha   90.00
_cell.angle_beta   90.00
_cell.angle_gamma   90.00
#
_symmetry.space_group_name_H-M   'P 1'
#
loop_
_entity.id
_entity.type
_entity.pdbx_description
1 polymer ?
#
loop_
_entity_poly.entity_id
_entity_poly.type
_entity_poly.pdbx_seq_one_letter_code
_entity_poly.pdbx_strand_id
1 'polypeptide(L)'
;GGIAIMDLSQRLFLLPEQTQFHYIREGDDGYSLSNSSTRCIFQDSFKNIWTGVWGGGINFLSYEPPLFGGYYYSPNQNSMSRLNNKTASSVCVDSQGKLWIGTDGGGINVFDQGKRVSVYQEEIEDMSGNSVLASLRDSEDNLWFGLFMGGVNYYDSKRKIFHRNFLKELEHEDIRSFYEDDRHILWIGTSRGIYKVSLADKKIVGHYEFENNLVRCVMKDSQGRLWIGSFGSGLGIGDDELQDIKLFNMENLFPSNTINAIYEDSRKNVWVGTGEGLVCFSSPSDWEYKVYRREEGLTNTHIRAITEDANHNIWVSTNKGISCLLRDKDVFYNYDHWDNVPMGNFMSGSVAKDQNGEIYFGSINGLCHFNPDFVLTKRESPAAVITEMKIFAPLGNMGDNEEVVSIDGQLK
;
A
#
# COMPACT_ATOMS: atom_id res chain seq x y z
N GLY A 1 19.10 14.43 25.39
CA GLY A 1 19.92 13.41 24.76
C GLY A 1 19.56 13.22 23.30
N GLY A 2 20.25 12.31 22.63
CA GLY A 2 20.08 12.04 21.21
C GLY A 2 21.34 12.32 20.40
N ILE A 3 21.19 12.40 19.07
CA ILE A 3 22.26 12.71 18.11
C ILE A 3 21.95 14.04 17.47
N ALA A 4 22.95 14.91 17.38
CA ALA A 4 22.89 16.16 16.62
C ALA A 4 23.76 16.03 15.38
N ILE A 5 23.20 16.25 14.22
CA ILE A 5 23.89 16.24 12.93
C ILE A 5 24.01 17.68 12.44
N MET A 6 25.21 18.06 12.01
CA MET A 6 25.49 19.38 11.46
C MET A 6 26.09 19.22 10.06
N ASP A 7 25.59 19.96 9.09
CA ASP A 7 26.20 20.05 7.78
C ASP A 7 27.49 20.89 7.83
N LEU A 8 28.63 20.29 7.52
CA LEU A 8 29.90 20.92 7.51
C LEU A 8 30.24 21.62 6.19
N SER A 9 29.49 21.42 5.13
CA SER A 9 29.72 22.03 3.82
C SER A 9 29.51 23.55 3.83
N GLN A 10 28.72 24.06 4.78
CA GLN A 10 28.42 25.49 4.95
C GLN A 10 29.31 26.17 5.99
N ARG A 11 30.37 25.53 6.44
CA ARG A 11 31.10 25.83 7.67
C ARG A 11 31.94 27.08 7.67
N LEU A 12 32.27 27.67 6.54
CA LEU A 12 33.32 28.67 6.47
C LEU A 12 32.89 30.08 6.90
N PHE A 13 31.58 30.35 7.08
CA PHE A 13 31.10 31.72 7.32
C PHE A 13 29.87 31.87 8.21
N LEU A 14 29.39 30.80 8.87
CA LEU A 14 28.19 30.92 9.72
C LEU A 14 28.56 31.25 11.17
N LEU A 15 27.88 32.25 11.73
CA LEU A 15 27.86 32.49 13.16
C LEU A 15 27.20 31.30 13.89
N PRO A 16 27.55 31.01 15.16
CA PRO A 16 26.95 29.90 15.92
C PRO A 16 25.43 29.91 15.92
N GLU A 17 24.82 31.07 15.86
CA GLU A 17 23.36 31.29 15.82
C GLU A 17 22.70 30.91 14.47
N GLN A 18 23.52 30.79 13.41
CA GLN A 18 23.08 30.44 12.05
C GLN A 18 23.29 28.95 11.73
N THR A 19 23.93 28.21 12.63
CA THR A 19 24.19 26.77 12.44
C THR A 19 22.93 25.98 12.68
N GLN A 20 22.41 25.31 11.65
CA GLN A 20 21.28 24.43 11.76
C GLN A 20 21.75 23.04 12.17
N PHE A 21 21.15 22.51 13.24
CA PHE A 21 21.33 21.13 13.68
C PHE A 21 20.09 20.32 13.37
N HIS A 22 20.27 19.16 12.77
CA HIS A 22 19.23 18.14 12.70
C HIS A 22 19.39 17.20 13.90
N TYR A 23 18.32 17.02 14.67
CA TYR A 23 18.34 16.20 15.88
C TYR A 23 17.58 14.90 15.69
N ILE A 24 18.24 13.76 15.94
CA ILE A 24 17.62 12.46 16.05
C ILE A 24 17.46 12.17 17.55
N ARG A 25 16.21 12.00 17.99
CA ARG A 25 15.86 11.80 19.39
C ARG A 25 15.16 10.46 19.57
N GLU A 26 14.98 10.05 20.83
CA GLU A 26 14.15 8.92 21.22
C GLU A 26 12.70 9.10 20.75
N GLY A 27 12.10 8.02 20.25
CA GLY A 27 10.72 7.99 19.82
C GLY A 27 10.28 6.56 19.51
N ASP A 28 8.99 6.40 19.27
CA ASP A 28 8.35 5.10 19.05
C ASP A 28 8.27 4.72 17.55
N ASP A 29 8.96 5.46 16.69
CA ASP A 29 8.98 5.18 15.26
C ASP A 29 10.32 4.61 14.80
N GLY A 30 10.32 3.97 13.61
CA GLY A 30 11.52 3.36 13.02
C GLY A 30 12.62 4.35 12.61
N TYR A 31 12.39 5.67 12.73
CA TYR A 31 13.36 6.74 12.41
C TYR A 31 13.90 7.43 13.65
N SER A 32 13.49 6.98 14.82
CA SER A 32 13.92 7.53 16.11
C SER A 32 14.94 6.62 16.78
N LEU A 33 15.68 7.18 17.73
CA LEU A 33 16.55 6.37 18.60
C LEU A 33 15.72 5.53 19.56
N SER A 34 16.17 4.32 19.83
CA SER A 34 15.57 3.44 20.85
C SER A 34 15.73 3.97 22.28
N ASN A 35 16.69 4.88 22.50
CA ASN A 35 16.87 5.62 23.74
C ASN A 35 17.73 6.88 23.49
N SER A 36 17.45 7.94 24.21
CA SER A 36 18.18 9.23 24.09
C SER A 36 19.61 9.23 24.66
N SER A 37 20.01 8.18 25.40
CA SER A 37 21.35 8.09 26.01
C SER A 37 22.35 7.41 25.09
N THR A 38 22.80 8.11 24.05
CA THR A 38 23.82 7.63 23.12
C THR A 38 25.19 7.51 23.82
N ARG A 39 25.85 6.36 23.67
CA ARG A 39 27.14 6.02 24.30
C ARG A 39 28.30 6.01 23.30
N CYS A 40 28.07 5.52 22.11
CA CYS A 40 29.06 5.47 21.05
C CYS A 40 28.39 5.68 19.69
N ILE A 41 29.18 6.18 18.76
CA ILE A 41 28.81 6.38 17.34
C ILE A 41 29.96 5.82 16.51
N PHE A 42 29.61 5.02 15.51
CA PHE A 42 30.57 4.45 14.56
C PHE A 42 30.03 4.62 13.13
N GLN A 43 30.91 4.99 12.21
CA GLN A 43 30.60 5.02 10.79
C GLN A 43 31.33 3.86 10.09
N ASP A 44 30.59 3.03 9.37
CA ASP A 44 31.16 1.92 8.60
C ASP A 44 31.71 2.39 7.23
N SER A 45 32.31 1.47 6.48
CA SER A 45 32.89 1.74 5.16
C SER A 45 31.85 2.12 4.10
N PHE A 46 30.57 1.83 4.32
CA PHE A 46 29.44 2.22 3.48
C PHE A 46 28.82 3.55 3.91
N LYS A 47 29.48 4.26 4.84
CA LYS A 47 29.03 5.54 5.44
C LYS A 47 27.78 5.43 6.32
N ASN A 48 27.29 4.23 6.61
CA ASN A 48 26.20 4.06 7.56
C ASN A 48 26.65 4.42 8.97
N ILE A 49 25.73 4.92 9.78
CA ILE A 49 26.01 5.29 11.16
C ILE A 49 25.38 4.27 12.10
N TRP A 50 26.20 3.71 12.96
CA TRP A 50 25.82 2.80 14.03
C TRP A 50 25.93 3.51 15.37
N THR A 51 24.90 3.42 16.21
CA THR A 51 24.93 4.04 17.52
C THR A 51 24.54 3.06 18.61
N GLY A 52 25.42 2.91 19.60
CA GLY A 52 25.11 2.18 20.81
C GLY A 52 24.39 3.08 21.80
N VAL A 53 23.23 2.68 22.31
CA VAL A 53 22.45 3.45 23.27
C VAL A 53 22.22 2.64 24.56
N TRP A 54 22.22 3.35 25.69
CA TRP A 54 22.05 2.70 26.99
C TRP A 54 20.65 2.12 27.16
N GLY A 55 20.56 0.82 27.41
CA GLY A 55 19.26 0.15 27.59
C GLY A 55 18.42 -0.04 26.33
N GLY A 56 18.86 0.49 25.18
CA GLY A 56 18.13 0.43 23.92
C GLY A 56 18.82 -0.35 22.78
N GLY A 57 20.00 -0.95 23.07
CA GLY A 57 20.73 -1.75 22.09
C GLY A 57 21.50 -0.92 21.06
N ILE A 58 21.43 -1.29 19.80
CA ILE A 58 22.12 -0.66 18.67
C ILE A 58 21.09 -0.08 17.71
N ASN A 59 21.29 1.19 17.33
CA ASN A 59 20.52 1.81 16.25
C ASN A 59 21.40 1.92 15.00
N PHE A 60 20.78 1.75 13.85
CA PHE A 60 21.39 1.81 12.55
C PHE A 60 20.75 2.92 11.72
N LEU A 61 21.55 3.82 11.17
CA LEU A 61 21.15 4.85 10.24
C LEU A 61 21.85 4.61 8.90
N SER A 62 21.09 4.22 7.88
CA SER A 62 21.62 4.05 6.53
C SER A 62 22.06 5.39 5.94
N TYR A 63 23.21 5.39 5.27
CA TYR A 63 23.67 6.53 4.47
C TYR A 63 22.80 6.71 3.22
N GLU A 64 22.37 5.60 2.64
CA GLU A 64 21.46 5.64 1.51
C GLU A 64 20.02 5.89 1.98
N PRO A 65 19.25 6.71 1.24
CA PRO A 65 17.86 6.91 1.56
C PRO A 65 17.11 5.56 1.51
N PRO A 66 16.11 5.35 2.37
CA PRO A 66 15.32 4.13 2.36
C PRO A 66 14.61 3.97 1.01
N LEU A 67 14.47 2.72 0.54
CA LEU A 67 13.73 2.40 -0.69
C LEU A 67 12.26 2.77 -0.58
N PHE A 68 11.71 2.56 0.61
CA PHE A 68 10.30 2.82 0.94
C PHE A 68 10.23 3.84 2.05
N GLY A 69 9.43 4.87 1.83
CA GLY A 69 9.05 5.86 2.83
C GLY A 69 7.68 5.57 3.44
N GLY A 70 7.28 6.34 4.45
CA GLY A 70 5.96 6.13 5.03
C GLY A 70 5.43 7.29 5.86
N TYR A 71 4.09 7.33 5.97
CA TYR A 71 3.36 8.17 6.91
C TYR A 71 2.87 7.27 8.06
N TYR A 72 3.42 7.48 9.23
CA TYR A 72 3.17 6.64 10.41
C TYR A 72 2.36 7.38 11.46
N TYR A 73 1.69 6.62 12.32
CA TYR A 73 0.96 7.16 13.46
C TYR A 73 1.92 7.75 14.51
N SER A 74 1.48 8.82 15.16
CA SER A 74 2.07 9.29 16.40
C SER A 74 0.97 9.65 17.40
N PRO A 75 1.09 9.26 18.67
CA PRO A 75 0.19 9.71 19.71
C PRO A 75 0.30 11.23 19.97
N ASN A 76 1.38 11.86 19.55
CA ASN A 76 1.54 13.31 19.59
C ASN A 76 0.69 13.98 18.50
N GLN A 77 -0.50 14.40 18.84
CA GLN A 77 -1.46 15.06 17.91
C GLN A 77 -0.93 16.34 17.27
N ASN A 78 0.07 16.99 17.87
CA ASN A 78 0.72 18.18 17.32
C ASN A 78 1.77 17.86 16.24
N SER A 79 2.04 16.58 15.95
CA SER A 79 2.97 16.19 14.91
C SER A 79 2.34 16.42 13.53
N MET A 80 2.83 17.41 12.80
CA MET A 80 2.35 17.74 11.44
C MET A 80 2.85 16.77 10.36
N SER A 81 3.77 15.86 10.69
CA SER A 81 4.31 14.86 9.75
C SER A 81 3.76 13.46 9.97
N ARG A 82 2.77 13.30 10.87
CA ARG A 82 2.28 12.00 11.32
C ARG A 82 0.79 11.85 11.13
N LEU A 83 0.35 10.60 10.97
CA LEU A 83 -1.07 10.23 11.00
C LEU A 83 -1.63 10.32 12.42
N ASN A 84 -2.92 10.59 12.52
CA ASN A 84 -3.65 10.56 13.79
C ASN A 84 -4.18 9.17 14.17
N ASN A 85 -4.07 8.18 13.27
CA ASN A 85 -4.46 6.78 13.49
C ASN A 85 -3.44 5.84 12.82
N LYS A 86 -3.31 4.61 13.33
CA LYS A 86 -2.33 3.64 12.84
C LYS A 86 -2.66 3.08 11.46
N THR A 87 -3.94 2.83 11.19
CA THR A 87 -4.38 2.14 9.96
C THR A 87 -4.70 3.15 8.88
N ALA A 88 -3.93 3.15 7.80
CA ALA A 88 -4.24 3.86 6.56
C ALA A 88 -5.08 2.93 5.66
N SER A 89 -6.40 3.08 5.71
CA SER A 89 -7.35 2.16 5.07
C SER A 89 -7.68 2.54 3.63
N SER A 90 -7.56 3.81 3.26
CA SER A 90 -7.74 4.29 1.89
C SER A 90 -6.80 5.45 1.58
N VAL A 91 -6.56 5.71 0.30
CA VAL A 91 -5.69 6.79 -0.14
C VAL A 91 -6.10 7.29 -1.52
N CYS A 92 -6.11 8.60 -1.70
CA CYS A 92 -6.21 9.23 -3.03
C CYS A 92 -5.35 10.50 -3.08
N VAL A 93 -5.03 10.95 -4.30
CA VAL A 93 -4.24 12.16 -4.56
C VAL A 93 -5.09 13.13 -5.37
N ASP A 94 -5.23 14.37 -4.90
CA ASP A 94 -5.96 15.41 -5.64
C ASP A 94 -5.14 15.99 -6.80
N SER A 95 -5.75 16.85 -7.61
CA SER A 95 -5.09 17.50 -8.75
C SER A 95 -3.95 18.44 -8.35
N GLN A 96 -3.89 18.87 -7.09
CA GLN A 96 -2.82 19.70 -6.56
C GLN A 96 -1.66 18.88 -5.98
N GLY A 97 -1.76 17.54 -6.03
CA GLY A 97 -0.77 16.63 -5.47
C GLY A 97 -0.88 16.44 -3.96
N LYS A 98 -1.97 16.90 -3.32
CA LYS A 98 -2.20 16.63 -1.91
C LYS A 98 -2.68 15.21 -1.71
N LEU A 99 -2.13 14.60 -0.68
CA LEU A 99 -2.41 13.22 -0.31
C LEU A 99 -3.54 13.19 0.73
N TRP A 100 -4.65 12.54 0.39
CA TRP A 100 -5.80 12.34 1.26
C TRP A 100 -5.78 10.90 1.76
N ILE A 101 -5.53 10.72 3.05
CA ILE A 101 -5.36 9.41 3.67
C ILE A 101 -6.54 9.17 4.60
N GLY A 102 -7.42 8.24 4.19
CA GLY A 102 -8.48 7.74 5.05
C GLY A 102 -7.93 6.73 6.05
N THR A 103 -8.38 6.80 7.28
CA THR A 103 -7.92 5.93 8.36
C THR A 103 -9.08 5.16 8.97
N ASP A 104 -8.76 4.04 9.64
CA ASP A 104 -9.76 3.24 10.36
C ASP A 104 -9.90 3.75 11.79
N GLY A 105 -10.78 4.74 11.97
CA GLY A 105 -11.10 5.36 13.26
C GLY A 105 -10.51 6.75 13.51
N GLY A 106 -9.72 7.32 12.58
CA GLY A 106 -9.17 8.67 12.73
C GLY A 106 -9.69 9.67 11.67
N GLY A 107 -10.64 9.28 10.85
CA GLY A 107 -11.13 10.10 9.75
C GLY A 107 -10.14 10.23 8.60
N ILE A 108 -10.07 11.40 7.97
CA ILE A 108 -9.22 11.69 6.82
C ILE A 108 -8.11 12.65 7.22
N ASN A 109 -6.86 12.28 6.94
CA ASN A 109 -5.69 13.16 7.09
C ASN A 109 -5.29 13.69 5.71
N VAL A 110 -5.09 14.98 5.57
CA VAL A 110 -4.65 15.63 4.33
C VAL A 110 -3.22 16.11 4.48
N PHE A 111 -2.33 15.63 3.61
CA PHE A 111 -0.93 16.05 3.58
C PHE A 111 -0.63 16.86 2.32
N ASP A 112 0.18 17.89 2.51
CA ASP A 112 0.77 18.70 1.45
C ASP A 112 2.27 18.77 1.69
N GLN A 113 3.06 18.31 0.71
CA GLN A 113 4.54 18.23 0.79
C GLN A 113 5.04 17.60 2.12
N GLY A 114 4.45 16.47 2.51
CA GLY A 114 4.83 15.73 3.72
C GLY A 114 4.34 16.34 5.04
N LYS A 115 3.58 17.44 5.00
CA LYS A 115 3.00 18.06 6.20
C LYS A 115 1.49 17.88 6.21
N ARG A 116 0.93 17.45 7.33
CA ARG A 116 -0.50 17.35 7.53
C ARG A 116 -1.10 18.76 7.66
N VAL A 117 -1.94 19.12 6.70
CA VAL A 117 -2.57 20.46 6.62
C VAL A 117 -4.00 20.48 7.11
N SER A 118 -4.69 19.34 7.11
CA SER A 118 -6.07 19.20 7.57
C SER A 118 -6.36 17.81 8.11
N VAL A 119 -7.37 17.72 8.97
CA VAL A 119 -7.99 16.48 9.43
C VAL A 119 -9.49 16.67 9.41
N TYR A 120 -10.22 15.71 8.83
CA TYR A 120 -11.68 15.66 8.85
C TYR A 120 -12.13 14.49 9.71
N GLN A 121 -13.06 14.75 10.65
CA GLN A 121 -13.52 13.78 11.65
C GLN A 121 -14.99 14.00 11.98
N GLU A 122 -15.63 12.97 12.54
CA GLU A 122 -17.02 13.02 12.99
C GLU A 122 -17.22 14.00 14.15
N GLU A 123 -16.27 14.08 15.08
CA GLU A 123 -16.34 14.90 16.30
C GLU A 123 -16.41 16.40 16.01
N ILE A 124 -15.92 16.83 14.86
CA ILE A 124 -16.01 18.22 14.40
C ILE A 124 -17.11 18.42 13.37
N GLU A 125 -18.03 17.45 13.27
CA GLU A 125 -19.20 17.44 12.37
C GLU A 125 -18.88 17.52 10.87
N ASP A 126 -17.65 17.26 10.47
CA ASP A 126 -17.25 17.26 9.06
C ASP A 126 -17.64 15.96 8.35
N MET A 127 -17.68 14.83 9.08
CA MET A 127 -17.90 13.49 8.52
C MET A 127 -19.06 12.76 9.20
N SER A 128 -19.56 11.71 8.55
CA SER A 128 -20.58 10.80 9.08
C SER A 128 -20.00 9.60 9.85
N GLY A 129 -18.69 9.54 10.03
CA GLY A 129 -17.96 8.50 10.77
C GLY A 129 -16.46 8.62 10.54
N ASN A 130 -15.66 7.94 11.36
CA ASN A 130 -14.20 8.05 11.37
C ASN A 130 -13.48 6.87 10.68
N SER A 131 -14.20 5.80 10.31
CA SER A 131 -13.60 4.63 9.64
C SER A 131 -13.82 4.73 8.12
N VAL A 132 -12.78 5.16 7.39
CA VAL A 132 -12.82 5.40 5.95
C VAL A 132 -12.29 4.18 5.20
N LEU A 133 -13.16 3.46 4.49
CA LEU A 133 -12.82 2.20 3.84
C LEU A 133 -12.34 2.36 2.39
N ALA A 134 -12.86 3.38 1.69
CA ALA A 134 -12.57 3.63 0.28
C ALA A 134 -12.44 5.13 0.00
N SER A 135 -11.66 5.49 -1.00
CA SER A 135 -11.58 6.85 -1.53
C SER A 135 -11.38 6.84 -3.04
N LEU A 136 -11.93 7.84 -3.70
CA LEU A 136 -11.77 8.06 -5.14
C LEU A 136 -11.71 9.57 -5.43
N ARG A 137 -10.87 9.97 -6.38
CA ARG A 137 -10.94 11.25 -7.06
C ARG A 137 -11.67 11.06 -8.38
N ASP A 138 -12.79 11.76 -8.59
CA ASP A 138 -13.55 11.71 -9.84
C ASP A 138 -12.90 12.57 -10.94
N SER A 139 -13.39 12.42 -12.16
CA SER A 139 -12.91 13.15 -13.35
C SER A 139 -13.13 14.67 -13.28
N GLU A 140 -14.01 15.15 -12.39
CA GLU A 140 -14.22 16.56 -12.11
C GLU A 140 -13.34 17.09 -10.97
N ASP A 141 -12.41 16.25 -10.46
CA ASP A 141 -11.51 16.53 -9.33
C ASP A 141 -12.18 16.57 -7.95
N ASN A 142 -13.40 16.08 -7.82
CA ASN A 142 -14.01 15.95 -6.51
C ASN A 142 -13.58 14.64 -5.84
N LEU A 143 -13.68 14.56 -4.52
CA LEU A 143 -13.25 13.41 -3.76
C LEU A 143 -14.44 12.71 -3.11
N TRP A 144 -14.47 11.41 -3.23
CA TRP A 144 -15.49 10.53 -2.68
C TRP A 144 -14.87 9.66 -1.59
N PHE A 145 -15.53 9.56 -0.45
CA PHE A 145 -15.07 8.77 0.69
C PHE A 145 -16.18 7.85 1.14
N GLY A 146 -15.87 6.56 1.16
CA GLY A 146 -16.75 5.49 1.63
C GLY A 146 -16.40 5.08 3.05
N LEU A 147 -17.40 5.01 3.92
CA LEU A 147 -17.22 4.75 5.33
C LEU A 147 -17.78 3.39 5.73
N PHE A 148 -17.26 2.86 6.83
CA PHE A 148 -17.86 1.73 7.55
C PHE A 148 -19.12 2.21 8.27
N MET A 149 -20.27 1.67 7.90
CA MET A 149 -21.61 2.02 8.41
C MET A 149 -21.92 3.54 8.41
N GLY A 150 -21.17 4.32 7.63
CA GLY A 150 -21.30 5.78 7.58
C GLY A 150 -21.66 6.31 6.19
N GLY A 151 -21.94 5.42 5.23
CA GLY A 151 -22.34 5.80 3.87
C GLY A 151 -21.25 6.53 3.10
N VAL A 152 -21.66 7.50 2.29
CA VAL A 152 -20.80 8.27 1.39
C VAL A 152 -20.61 9.70 1.88
N ASN A 153 -19.36 10.14 1.96
CA ASN A 153 -19.00 11.53 2.11
C ASN A 153 -18.39 12.06 0.81
N TYR A 154 -18.60 13.31 0.51
CA TYR A 154 -18.22 13.94 -0.75
C TYR A 154 -17.56 15.31 -0.50
N TYR A 155 -16.39 15.53 -1.10
CA TYR A 155 -15.70 16.81 -1.07
C TYR A 155 -15.76 17.49 -2.43
N ASP A 156 -16.45 18.65 -2.49
CA ASP A 156 -16.48 19.54 -3.65
C ASP A 156 -15.18 20.35 -3.70
N SER A 157 -14.27 19.98 -4.57
CA SER A 157 -12.94 20.58 -4.65
C SER A 157 -12.99 22.04 -5.18
N LYS A 158 -13.97 22.38 -6.00
CA LYS A 158 -14.16 23.74 -6.54
C LYS A 158 -14.65 24.71 -5.47
N ARG A 159 -15.61 24.26 -4.63
CA ARG A 159 -16.19 25.05 -3.54
C ARG A 159 -15.44 24.89 -2.23
N LYS A 160 -14.60 23.86 -2.10
CA LYS A 160 -13.90 23.45 -0.86
C LYS A 160 -14.88 23.15 0.28
N ILE A 161 -15.98 22.47 -0.04
CA ILE A 161 -17.03 22.09 0.90
C ILE A 161 -17.06 20.57 1.04
N PHE A 162 -17.08 20.12 2.28
CA PHE A 162 -17.27 18.71 2.63
C PHE A 162 -18.76 18.45 2.89
N HIS A 163 -19.32 17.43 2.26
CA HIS A 163 -20.71 16.99 2.40
C HIS A 163 -20.77 15.63 3.03
N ARG A 164 -21.21 15.52 4.26
CA ARG A 164 -21.47 14.24 4.94
C ARG A 164 -22.82 13.66 4.52
N ASN A 165 -22.95 12.33 4.58
CA ASN A 165 -24.17 11.59 4.18
C ASN A 165 -24.71 12.06 2.82
N PHE A 166 -23.79 12.16 1.84
CA PHE A 166 -24.10 12.81 0.56
C PHE A 166 -25.18 12.07 -0.23
N LEU A 167 -25.17 10.74 -0.22
CA LEU A 167 -26.21 9.87 -0.78
C LEU A 167 -27.01 9.26 0.38
N LYS A 168 -28.15 9.86 0.71
CA LYS A 168 -28.96 9.47 1.88
C LYS A 168 -29.45 8.03 1.85
N GLU A 169 -29.65 7.48 0.66
CA GLU A 169 -30.06 6.08 0.46
C GLU A 169 -28.99 5.10 0.92
N LEU A 170 -27.73 5.56 1.01
CA LEU A 170 -26.57 4.78 1.46
C LEU A 170 -26.17 5.09 2.91
N GLU A 171 -26.92 5.93 3.62
CA GLU A 171 -26.72 6.17 5.05
C GLU A 171 -26.78 4.83 5.79
N HIS A 172 -25.76 4.55 6.61
CA HIS A 172 -25.56 3.28 7.34
C HIS A 172 -25.06 2.09 6.50
N GLU A 173 -24.72 2.26 5.22
CA GLU A 173 -24.08 1.23 4.43
C GLU A 173 -22.54 1.24 4.61
N ASP A 174 -21.95 0.06 4.48
CA ASP A 174 -20.50 -0.10 4.31
C ASP A 174 -20.14 0.18 2.86
N ILE A 175 -19.41 1.24 2.61
CA ILE A 175 -18.95 1.58 1.28
C ILE A 175 -17.50 1.12 1.12
N ARG A 176 -17.28 0.13 0.26
CA ARG A 176 -16.03 -0.61 0.15
C ARG A 176 -15.19 -0.28 -1.07
N SER A 177 -15.82 0.20 -2.15
CA SER A 177 -15.11 0.57 -3.36
C SER A 177 -15.87 1.60 -4.17
N PHE A 178 -15.11 2.37 -4.93
CA PHE A 178 -15.61 3.29 -5.95
C PHE A 178 -14.89 3.01 -7.26
N TYR A 179 -15.60 3.14 -8.37
CA TYR A 179 -15.03 3.12 -9.70
C TYR A 179 -15.84 4.05 -10.62
N GLU A 180 -15.20 5.02 -11.25
CA GLU A 180 -15.81 5.86 -12.29
C GLU A 180 -15.54 5.25 -13.67
N ASP A 181 -16.58 5.06 -14.46
CA ASP A 181 -16.47 4.58 -15.84
C ASP A 181 -16.33 5.75 -16.85
N ASP A 182 -16.07 5.42 -18.10
CA ASP A 182 -15.89 6.34 -19.23
C ASP A 182 -17.15 7.16 -19.59
N ARG A 183 -18.31 6.78 -19.05
CA ARG A 183 -19.59 7.50 -19.19
C ARG A 183 -19.92 8.35 -17.99
N HIS A 184 -18.96 8.60 -17.09
CA HIS A 184 -19.13 9.34 -15.85
C HIS A 184 -20.22 8.74 -14.92
N ILE A 185 -20.28 7.43 -14.90
CA ILE A 185 -21.06 6.68 -13.92
C ILE A 185 -20.11 6.20 -12.82
N LEU A 186 -20.46 6.54 -11.60
CA LEU A 186 -19.76 6.04 -10.40
C LEU A 186 -20.43 4.74 -9.92
N TRP A 187 -19.66 3.68 -9.93
CA TRP A 187 -20.04 2.38 -9.40
C TRP A 187 -19.55 2.28 -7.95
N ILE A 188 -20.45 1.94 -7.04
CA ILE A 188 -20.18 1.86 -5.60
C ILE A 188 -20.42 0.43 -5.14
N GLY A 189 -19.36 -0.24 -4.66
CA GLY A 189 -19.44 -1.55 -4.03
C GLY A 189 -19.73 -1.42 -2.54
N THR A 190 -20.74 -2.13 -2.06
CA THR A 190 -21.22 -2.06 -0.68
C THR A 190 -21.36 -3.46 -0.04
N SER A 191 -21.80 -3.49 1.23
CA SER A 191 -22.15 -4.72 1.93
C SER A 191 -23.43 -5.39 1.42
N ARG A 192 -24.23 -4.70 0.59
CA ARG A 192 -25.51 -5.21 0.05
C ARG A 192 -25.54 -5.34 -1.47
N GLY A 193 -24.46 -5.03 -2.15
CA GLY A 193 -24.40 -5.09 -3.60
C GLY A 193 -23.74 -3.88 -4.23
N ILE A 194 -24.19 -3.48 -5.40
CA ILE A 194 -23.60 -2.42 -6.20
C ILE A 194 -24.64 -1.35 -6.48
N TYR A 195 -24.22 -0.10 -6.27
CA TYR A 195 -25.00 1.08 -6.66
C TYR A 195 -24.34 1.76 -7.85
N LYS A 196 -25.18 2.29 -8.73
CA LYS A 196 -24.84 3.05 -9.93
C LYS A 196 -25.28 4.48 -9.74
N VAL A 197 -24.34 5.43 -9.80
CA VAL A 197 -24.57 6.86 -9.53
C VAL A 197 -24.20 7.66 -10.76
N SER A 198 -25.12 8.51 -11.24
CA SER A 198 -24.79 9.53 -12.27
C SER A 198 -24.00 10.66 -11.63
N LEU A 199 -22.76 10.90 -12.09
CA LEU A 199 -21.96 12.01 -11.59
C LEU A 199 -22.51 13.38 -12.01
N ALA A 200 -23.18 13.47 -13.16
CA ALA A 200 -23.80 14.69 -13.64
C ALA A 200 -24.92 15.18 -12.71
N ASP A 201 -25.79 14.26 -12.27
CA ASP A 201 -26.93 14.57 -11.40
C ASP A 201 -26.63 14.33 -9.93
N LYS A 202 -25.55 13.60 -9.65
CA LYS A 202 -25.14 13.14 -8.30
C LYS A 202 -26.26 12.37 -7.60
N LYS A 203 -26.89 11.46 -8.36
CA LYS A 203 -28.02 10.63 -7.90
C LYS A 203 -27.81 9.16 -8.23
N ILE A 204 -28.35 8.31 -7.39
CA ILE A 204 -28.44 6.87 -7.66
C ILE A 204 -29.38 6.64 -8.83
N VAL A 205 -28.91 5.94 -9.85
CA VAL A 205 -29.64 5.59 -11.08
C VAL A 205 -29.84 4.08 -11.23
N GLY A 206 -29.26 3.26 -10.35
CA GLY A 206 -29.43 1.81 -10.32
C GLY A 206 -28.90 1.20 -9.04
N HIS A 207 -29.47 0.04 -8.68
CA HIS A 207 -29.03 -0.77 -7.56
C HIS A 207 -29.20 -2.25 -7.92
N TYR A 208 -28.16 -3.05 -7.63
CA TYR A 208 -28.14 -4.49 -7.89
C TYR A 208 -27.78 -5.21 -6.60
N GLU A 209 -28.72 -5.96 -6.05
CA GLU A 209 -28.54 -6.73 -4.83
C GLU A 209 -27.83 -8.05 -5.12
N PHE A 210 -26.87 -8.40 -4.27
CA PHE A 210 -26.24 -9.71 -4.25
C PHE A 210 -26.52 -10.35 -2.89
N GLU A 211 -27.20 -11.47 -2.89
CA GLU A 211 -27.49 -12.21 -1.65
C GLU A 211 -26.18 -12.67 -0.99
N ASN A 212 -26.02 -12.32 0.29
CA ASN A 212 -24.89 -12.71 1.17
C ASN A 212 -23.48 -12.31 0.67
N ASN A 213 -23.35 -11.33 -0.22
CA ASN A 213 -22.08 -11.01 -0.85
C ASN A 213 -21.63 -9.58 -0.60
N LEU A 214 -20.61 -9.47 0.21
CA LEU A 214 -19.89 -8.23 0.42
C LEU A 214 -19.08 -7.89 -0.84
N VAL A 215 -19.49 -6.86 -1.59
CA VAL A 215 -18.73 -6.37 -2.74
C VAL A 215 -17.55 -5.53 -2.26
N ARG A 216 -16.34 -5.96 -2.59
CA ARG A 216 -15.10 -5.31 -2.16
C ARG A 216 -14.46 -4.44 -3.20
N CYS A 217 -14.63 -4.79 -4.47
CA CYS A 217 -14.07 -4.03 -5.58
C CYS A 217 -14.94 -4.17 -6.82
N VAL A 218 -14.99 -3.11 -7.59
CA VAL A 218 -15.72 -3.01 -8.86
C VAL A 218 -14.80 -2.31 -9.85
N MET A 219 -14.76 -2.78 -11.07
CA MET A 219 -14.02 -2.16 -12.17
C MET A 219 -14.73 -2.46 -13.49
N LYS A 220 -14.74 -1.51 -14.41
CA LYS A 220 -15.16 -1.74 -15.79
C LYS A 220 -13.93 -1.76 -16.67
N ASP A 221 -13.77 -2.81 -17.47
CA ASP A 221 -12.63 -2.93 -18.37
C ASP A 221 -12.85 -2.13 -19.68
N SER A 222 -11.80 -1.98 -20.45
CA SER A 222 -11.82 -1.25 -21.71
C SER A 222 -12.69 -1.90 -22.80
N GLN A 223 -13.19 -3.11 -22.58
CA GLN A 223 -14.17 -3.78 -23.45
C GLN A 223 -15.61 -3.56 -22.97
N GLY A 224 -15.80 -2.80 -21.88
CA GLY A 224 -17.09 -2.45 -21.34
C GLY A 224 -17.67 -3.49 -20.40
N ARG A 225 -16.91 -4.51 -19.97
CA ARG A 225 -17.37 -5.53 -19.01
C ARG A 225 -17.16 -5.05 -17.58
N LEU A 226 -18.17 -5.29 -16.74
CA LEU A 226 -18.12 -4.98 -15.33
C LEU A 226 -17.57 -6.20 -14.56
N TRP A 227 -16.49 -5.98 -13.83
CA TRP A 227 -15.81 -6.94 -13.00
C TRP A 227 -16.12 -6.64 -11.53
N ILE A 228 -16.58 -7.65 -10.80
CA ILE A 228 -17.09 -7.53 -9.43
C ILE A 228 -16.36 -8.51 -8.54
N GLY A 229 -15.61 -8.00 -7.59
CA GLY A 229 -14.94 -8.81 -6.59
C GLY A 229 -15.70 -8.83 -5.27
N SER A 230 -15.98 -10.03 -4.76
CA SER A 230 -16.70 -10.21 -3.50
C SER A 230 -15.85 -10.87 -2.42
N PHE A 231 -16.35 -10.81 -1.19
CA PHE A 231 -15.85 -11.61 -0.08
C PHE A 231 -16.80 -12.79 0.15
N GLY A 232 -16.41 -13.95 -0.38
CA GLY A 232 -17.15 -15.22 -0.17
C GLY A 232 -17.74 -15.84 -1.43
N SER A 233 -18.06 -15.07 -2.48
CA SER A 233 -18.65 -15.61 -3.72
C SER A 233 -17.71 -15.64 -4.91
N GLY A 234 -16.54 -15.05 -4.80
CA GLY A 234 -15.56 -15.00 -5.89
C GLY A 234 -15.68 -13.77 -6.78
N LEU A 235 -15.36 -13.96 -8.06
CA LEU A 235 -15.31 -12.93 -9.09
C LEU A 235 -16.50 -13.07 -10.02
N GLY A 236 -17.31 -12.03 -10.14
CA GLY A 236 -18.39 -11.91 -11.13
C GLY A 236 -17.96 -11.04 -12.30
N ILE A 237 -18.35 -11.41 -13.52
CA ILE A 237 -18.10 -10.61 -14.72
C ILE A 237 -19.41 -10.55 -15.51
N GLY A 238 -19.87 -9.34 -15.80
CA GLY A 238 -21.14 -9.11 -16.51
C GLY A 238 -21.11 -7.83 -17.33
N ASP A 239 -22.27 -7.47 -17.85
CA ASP A 239 -22.53 -6.19 -18.48
C ASP A 239 -23.01 -5.14 -17.46
N ASP A 240 -23.36 -3.96 -17.93
CA ASP A 240 -23.86 -2.85 -17.11
C ASP A 240 -25.22 -3.11 -16.45
N GLU A 241 -25.96 -4.08 -16.90
CA GLU A 241 -27.28 -4.44 -16.38
C GLU A 241 -27.22 -5.66 -15.46
N LEU A 242 -26.05 -6.29 -15.36
CA LEU A 242 -25.75 -7.44 -14.50
C LEU A 242 -26.75 -8.61 -14.65
N GLN A 243 -27.28 -8.82 -15.88
CA GLN A 243 -28.29 -9.84 -16.15
C GLN A 243 -27.68 -11.23 -16.30
N ASP A 244 -26.53 -11.33 -16.95
CA ASP A 244 -25.84 -12.60 -17.23
C ASP A 244 -24.42 -12.56 -16.63
N ILE A 245 -24.33 -12.74 -15.31
CA ILE A 245 -23.05 -12.71 -14.63
C ILE A 245 -22.33 -14.05 -14.76
N LYS A 246 -21.14 -14.04 -15.36
CA LYS A 246 -20.22 -15.18 -15.32
C LYS A 246 -19.48 -15.19 -13.98
N LEU A 247 -19.62 -16.27 -13.23
CA LEU A 247 -19.02 -16.39 -11.90
C LEU A 247 -17.77 -17.28 -11.93
N PHE A 248 -16.71 -16.82 -11.29
CA PHE A 248 -15.46 -17.55 -11.02
C PHE A 248 -15.28 -17.69 -9.52
N ASN A 249 -15.33 -18.92 -9.03
CA ASN A 249 -15.20 -19.24 -7.61
C ASN A 249 -14.52 -20.61 -7.41
N MET A 250 -14.34 -21.00 -6.15
CA MET A 250 -13.69 -22.29 -5.85
C MET A 250 -14.49 -23.52 -6.34
N GLU A 251 -15.79 -23.40 -6.57
CA GLU A 251 -16.61 -24.49 -7.11
C GLU A 251 -16.24 -24.80 -8.58
N ASN A 252 -15.83 -23.79 -9.33
CA ASN A 252 -15.34 -23.93 -10.71
C ASN A 252 -13.81 -23.78 -10.83
N LEU A 253 -13.09 -24.16 -9.77
CA LEU A 253 -11.63 -24.23 -9.70
C LEU A 253 -10.91 -22.89 -9.74
N PHE A 254 -11.59 -21.76 -9.52
CA PHE A 254 -10.92 -20.49 -9.34
C PHE A 254 -10.18 -20.46 -7.98
N PRO A 255 -9.02 -19.76 -7.87
CA PRO A 255 -8.15 -19.87 -6.70
C PRO A 255 -8.80 -19.56 -5.37
N SER A 256 -9.73 -18.61 -5.34
CA SER A 256 -10.31 -18.11 -4.08
C SER A 256 -11.69 -17.51 -4.28
N ASN A 257 -12.55 -17.62 -3.26
CA ASN A 257 -13.80 -16.88 -3.17
C ASN A 257 -13.65 -15.47 -2.59
N THR A 258 -12.43 -15.09 -2.21
CA THR A 258 -12.11 -13.76 -1.69
C THR A 258 -11.35 -12.96 -2.75
N ILE A 259 -11.99 -11.91 -3.26
CA ILE A 259 -11.39 -10.98 -4.22
C ILE A 259 -11.19 -9.64 -3.52
N ASN A 260 -9.97 -9.14 -3.52
CA ASN A 260 -9.58 -7.94 -2.79
C ASN A 260 -9.30 -6.73 -3.69
N ALA A 261 -8.89 -6.96 -4.93
CA ALA A 261 -8.57 -5.91 -5.89
C ALA A 261 -8.73 -6.41 -7.32
N ILE A 262 -9.11 -5.52 -8.23
CA ILE A 262 -9.18 -5.75 -9.67
C ILE A 262 -8.53 -4.55 -10.36
N TYR A 263 -7.70 -4.82 -11.39
CA TYR A 263 -6.96 -3.77 -12.10
C TYR A 263 -6.77 -4.16 -13.56
N GLU A 264 -7.11 -3.29 -14.51
CA GLU A 264 -6.77 -3.46 -15.93
C GLU A 264 -5.44 -2.74 -16.20
N ASP A 265 -4.44 -3.46 -16.72
CA ASP A 265 -3.15 -2.88 -17.07
C ASP A 265 -3.19 -2.16 -18.44
N SER A 266 -2.15 -1.41 -18.74
CA SER A 266 -2.03 -0.68 -20.00
C SER A 266 -1.99 -1.59 -21.25
N ARG A 267 -1.69 -2.88 -21.09
CA ARG A 267 -1.70 -3.91 -22.12
C ARG A 267 -3.05 -4.63 -22.21
N LYS A 268 -4.08 -4.17 -21.48
CA LYS A 268 -5.45 -4.71 -21.46
C LYS A 268 -5.58 -6.09 -20.82
N ASN A 269 -4.61 -6.49 -20.00
CA ASN A 269 -4.79 -7.64 -19.14
C ASN A 269 -5.54 -7.21 -17.87
N VAL A 270 -6.43 -8.08 -17.39
CA VAL A 270 -7.12 -7.84 -16.12
C VAL A 270 -6.47 -8.67 -15.03
N TRP A 271 -5.99 -7.97 -14.00
CA TRP A 271 -5.36 -8.52 -12.82
C TRP A 271 -6.35 -8.60 -11.68
N VAL A 272 -6.41 -9.75 -11.02
CA VAL A 272 -7.32 -10.00 -9.90
C VAL A 272 -6.51 -10.44 -8.69
N GLY A 273 -6.53 -9.63 -7.65
CA GLY A 273 -5.91 -9.92 -6.36
C GLY A 273 -6.85 -10.75 -5.49
N THR A 274 -6.44 -11.97 -5.19
CA THR A 274 -7.25 -12.90 -4.41
C THR A 274 -6.65 -13.21 -3.04
N GLY A 275 -7.36 -13.99 -2.22
CA GLY A 275 -6.83 -14.55 -0.98
C GLY A 275 -5.74 -15.60 -1.19
N GLU A 276 -5.63 -16.20 -2.41
CA GLU A 276 -4.78 -17.34 -2.70
C GLU A 276 -3.93 -17.18 -3.98
N GLY A 277 -3.60 -15.94 -4.34
CA GLY A 277 -2.71 -15.62 -5.45
C GLY A 277 -3.14 -14.40 -6.24
N LEU A 278 -2.26 -14.00 -7.16
CA LEU A 278 -2.52 -12.99 -8.17
C LEU A 278 -2.93 -13.69 -9.46
N VAL A 279 -4.10 -13.35 -9.98
CA VAL A 279 -4.64 -13.92 -11.22
C VAL A 279 -4.52 -12.90 -12.34
N CYS A 280 -4.08 -13.32 -13.52
CA CYS A 280 -3.98 -12.51 -14.73
C CYS A 280 -4.81 -13.12 -15.84
N PHE A 281 -5.82 -12.41 -16.31
CA PHE A 281 -6.54 -12.70 -17.53
C PHE A 281 -5.85 -11.95 -18.68
N SER A 282 -5.07 -12.67 -19.51
CA SER A 282 -4.33 -12.09 -20.62
C SER A 282 -5.16 -11.97 -21.90
N SER A 283 -6.22 -12.75 -22.00
CA SER A 283 -7.22 -12.67 -23.09
C SER A 283 -8.60 -12.83 -22.46
N PRO A 284 -9.20 -11.74 -21.97
CA PRO A 284 -10.50 -11.84 -21.31
C PRO A 284 -11.63 -12.39 -22.22
N SER A 285 -11.44 -12.48 -23.52
CA SER A 285 -12.40 -13.09 -24.44
C SER A 285 -12.49 -14.60 -24.28
N ASP A 286 -11.37 -15.26 -23.98
CA ASP A 286 -11.28 -16.73 -23.90
C ASP A 286 -11.40 -17.25 -22.47
N TRP A 287 -11.40 -16.32 -21.51
CA TRP A 287 -11.49 -16.60 -20.07
C TRP A 287 -10.32 -17.42 -19.52
N GLU A 288 -9.24 -17.51 -20.28
CA GLU A 288 -8.01 -18.13 -19.82
C GLU A 288 -7.28 -17.18 -18.85
N TYR A 289 -6.75 -17.75 -17.78
CA TYR A 289 -6.02 -16.99 -16.78
C TYR A 289 -4.80 -17.75 -16.28
N LYS A 290 -3.77 -17.01 -15.89
CA LYS A 290 -2.60 -17.50 -15.18
C LYS A 290 -2.71 -17.12 -13.71
N VAL A 291 -2.32 -18.04 -12.81
CA VAL A 291 -2.25 -17.78 -11.37
C VAL A 291 -0.80 -17.70 -10.95
N TYR A 292 -0.45 -16.67 -10.24
CA TYR A 292 0.85 -16.49 -9.62
C TYR A 292 0.73 -16.73 -8.12
N ARG A 293 1.52 -17.66 -7.61
CA ARG A 293 1.62 -18.06 -6.20
C ARG A 293 3.08 -18.04 -5.74
N ARG A 294 3.39 -18.77 -4.69
CA ARG A 294 4.77 -18.88 -4.17
C ARG A 294 5.70 -19.57 -5.15
N GLU A 295 5.20 -20.54 -5.87
CA GLU A 295 5.92 -21.30 -6.90
C GLU A 295 6.39 -20.38 -8.04
N GLU A 296 5.62 -19.35 -8.37
CA GLU A 296 5.97 -18.33 -9.36
C GLU A 296 6.76 -17.15 -8.76
N GLY A 297 7.07 -17.19 -7.47
CA GLY A 297 7.98 -16.24 -6.82
C GLY A 297 7.33 -15.20 -5.89
N LEU A 298 6.01 -15.24 -5.64
CA LEU A 298 5.37 -14.41 -4.64
C LEU A 298 5.76 -14.86 -3.22
N THR A 299 6.13 -13.93 -2.34
CA THR A 299 6.38 -14.25 -0.92
C THR A 299 5.10 -14.46 -0.12
N ASN A 300 4.01 -13.82 -0.53
CA ASN A 300 2.70 -13.96 0.10
C ASN A 300 1.58 -13.94 -0.94
N THR A 301 0.67 -14.91 -0.84
CA THR A 301 -0.41 -15.10 -1.81
C THR A 301 -1.66 -14.26 -1.54
N HIS A 302 -1.78 -13.66 -0.36
CA HIS A 302 -2.93 -12.83 -0.04
C HIS A 302 -2.75 -11.41 -0.59
N ILE A 303 -3.19 -11.20 -1.83
CA ILE A 303 -3.05 -9.93 -2.53
C ILE A 303 -4.07 -8.93 -2.01
N ARG A 304 -3.65 -7.68 -1.78
CA ARG A 304 -4.47 -6.63 -1.19
C ARG A 304 -4.81 -5.50 -2.15
N ALA A 305 -3.84 -4.98 -2.86
CA ALA A 305 -4.03 -3.94 -3.86
C ALA A 305 -3.07 -4.16 -5.02
N ILE A 306 -3.41 -3.62 -6.20
CA ILE A 306 -2.68 -3.81 -7.45
C ILE A 306 -2.56 -2.47 -8.15
N THR A 307 -1.39 -2.19 -8.73
CA THR A 307 -1.19 -1.05 -9.64
C THR A 307 -0.07 -1.35 -10.63
N GLU A 308 0.05 -0.52 -11.66
CA GLU A 308 1.08 -0.59 -12.70
C GLU A 308 2.00 0.63 -12.60
N ASP A 309 3.32 0.44 -12.76
CA ASP A 309 4.26 1.55 -12.89
C ASP A 309 4.38 2.05 -14.35
N ALA A 310 5.21 3.08 -14.57
CA ALA A 310 5.43 3.65 -15.90
C ALA A 310 6.15 2.70 -16.86
N ASN A 311 6.84 1.68 -16.34
CA ASN A 311 7.55 0.65 -17.10
C ASN A 311 6.70 -0.62 -17.29
N HIS A 312 5.40 -0.55 -17.03
CA HIS A 312 4.44 -1.64 -17.14
C HIS A 312 4.68 -2.83 -16.20
N ASN A 313 5.44 -2.66 -15.12
CA ASN A 313 5.55 -3.67 -14.09
C ASN A 313 4.34 -3.61 -13.16
N ILE A 314 3.92 -4.78 -12.66
CA ILE A 314 2.77 -4.89 -11.77
C ILE A 314 3.25 -4.92 -10.33
N TRP A 315 2.79 -3.96 -9.56
CA TRP A 315 3.05 -3.83 -8.14
C TRP A 315 1.85 -4.29 -7.33
N VAL A 316 2.09 -5.16 -6.36
CA VAL A 316 1.04 -5.67 -5.48
C VAL A 316 1.45 -5.52 -4.02
N SER A 317 0.51 -5.07 -3.20
CA SER A 317 0.64 -5.17 -1.74
C SER A 317 -0.02 -6.45 -1.23
N THR A 318 0.52 -6.99 -0.14
CA THR A 318 0.10 -8.31 0.39
C THR A 318 -0.09 -8.26 1.91
N ASN A 319 -0.37 -9.40 2.54
CA ASN A 319 -0.34 -9.50 4.01
C ASN A 319 1.09 -9.47 4.58
N LYS A 320 2.13 -9.51 3.73
CA LYS A 320 3.53 -9.55 4.18
C LYS A 320 4.45 -8.84 3.19
N GLY A 321 4.27 -7.53 3.06
CA GLY A 321 5.13 -6.74 2.19
C GLY A 321 4.55 -6.42 0.82
N ILE A 322 5.42 -5.98 -0.09
CA ILE A 322 5.11 -5.54 -1.45
C ILE A 322 5.88 -6.41 -2.43
N SER A 323 5.24 -6.79 -3.54
CA SER A 323 5.89 -7.54 -4.62
C SER A 323 5.73 -6.79 -5.94
N CYS A 324 6.78 -6.82 -6.76
CA CYS A 324 6.80 -6.28 -8.11
C CYS A 324 7.02 -7.41 -9.12
N LEU A 325 6.08 -7.61 -10.04
CA LEU A 325 6.27 -8.49 -11.18
C LEU A 325 6.90 -7.70 -12.32
N LEU A 326 8.15 -8.02 -12.64
CA LEU A 326 8.80 -7.51 -13.85
C LEU A 326 8.21 -8.22 -15.07
N ARG A 327 7.35 -7.52 -15.79
CA ARG A 327 6.55 -8.08 -16.89
C ARG A 327 7.38 -8.68 -18.03
N ASP A 328 8.50 -8.06 -18.35
CA ASP A 328 9.35 -8.52 -19.48
C ASP A 328 10.15 -9.77 -19.15
N LYS A 329 10.33 -10.06 -17.84
CA LYS A 329 11.10 -11.21 -17.35
C LYS A 329 10.22 -12.28 -16.71
N ASP A 330 8.97 -11.96 -16.41
CA ASP A 330 8.02 -12.80 -15.66
C ASP A 330 8.59 -13.27 -14.29
N VAL A 331 9.25 -12.35 -13.57
CA VAL A 331 9.94 -12.60 -12.29
C VAL A 331 9.46 -11.60 -11.24
N PHE A 332 9.27 -12.08 -10.01
CA PHE A 332 8.93 -11.24 -8.87
C PHE A 332 10.16 -10.73 -8.13
N TYR A 333 10.14 -9.43 -7.78
CA TYR A 333 10.95 -8.84 -6.73
C TYR A 333 10.05 -8.57 -5.52
N ASN A 334 10.51 -8.98 -4.35
CA ASN A 334 9.74 -8.91 -3.12
C ASN A 334 10.46 -8.03 -2.10
N TYR A 335 9.70 -7.20 -1.42
CA TYR A 335 10.18 -6.21 -0.45
C TYR A 335 9.42 -6.37 0.87
N ASP A 336 10.15 -6.34 1.97
CA ASP A 336 9.58 -6.48 3.30
C ASP A 336 10.14 -5.44 4.30
N HIS A 337 10.01 -5.69 5.58
CA HIS A 337 10.47 -4.77 6.63
C HIS A 337 11.99 -4.49 6.61
N TRP A 338 12.79 -5.37 6.02
CA TRP A 338 14.22 -5.12 5.82
C TRP A 338 14.49 -4.04 4.78
N ASP A 339 13.55 -3.83 3.86
CA ASP A 339 13.57 -2.77 2.87
C ASP A 339 12.85 -1.50 3.34
N ASN A 340 12.45 -1.47 4.61
CA ASN A 340 11.66 -0.39 5.23
C ASN A 340 10.18 -0.37 4.82
N VAL A 341 9.64 -1.49 4.35
CA VAL A 341 8.20 -1.66 4.14
C VAL A 341 7.50 -1.84 5.49
N PRO A 342 6.36 -1.19 5.76
CA PRO A 342 5.63 -1.35 7.02
C PRO A 342 5.31 -2.81 7.31
N MET A 343 5.51 -3.23 8.56
CA MET A 343 5.13 -4.56 9.01
C MET A 343 3.61 -4.72 9.04
N GLY A 344 3.14 -5.94 8.80
CA GLY A 344 1.73 -6.32 8.93
C GLY A 344 0.98 -6.28 7.61
N ASN A 345 -0.34 -6.38 7.71
CA ASN A 345 -1.20 -6.51 6.54
C ASN A 345 -1.39 -5.15 5.85
N PHE A 346 -1.33 -5.16 4.52
CA PHE A 346 -1.84 -4.05 3.72
C PHE A 346 -3.36 -4.08 3.62
N MET A 347 -3.95 -2.96 3.23
CA MET A 347 -5.40 -2.79 3.14
C MET A 347 -5.90 -3.08 1.73
N SER A 348 -7.04 -3.77 1.63
CA SER A 348 -7.62 -4.14 0.34
C SER A 348 -8.05 -2.88 -0.43
N GLY A 349 -7.63 -2.76 -1.69
CA GLY A 349 -7.94 -1.64 -2.56
C GLY A 349 -7.27 -0.31 -2.19
N SER A 350 -6.48 -0.25 -1.10
CA SER A 350 -5.82 0.98 -0.67
C SER A 350 -4.54 1.21 -1.48
N VAL A 351 -4.69 1.84 -2.61
CA VAL A 351 -3.59 2.21 -3.53
C VAL A 351 -3.88 3.53 -4.23
N ALA A 352 -2.86 4.34 -4.40
CA ALA A 352 -2.87 5.53 -5.26
C ALA A 352 -1.53 5.69 -5.96
N LYS A 353 -1.55 6.44 -7.06
CA LYS A 353 -0.35 6.86 -7.78
C LYS A 353 -0.47 8.36 -8.05
N ASP A 354 0.60 9.11 -7.80
CA ASP A 354 0.63 10.53 -8.08
C ASP A 354 1.13 10.84 -9.51
N GLN A 355 1.17 12.13 -9.84
CA GLN A 355 1.61 12.61 -11.16
C GLN A 355 3.10 12.35 -11.44
N ASN A 356 3.91 12.12 -10.41
CA ASN A 356 5.33 11.82 -10.50
C ASN A 356 5.60 10.32 -10.61
N GLY A 357 4.55 9.49 -10.58
CA GLY A 357 4.65 8.04 -10.60
C GLY A 357 4.96 7.43 -9.24
N GLU A 358 4.95 8.21 -8.15
CA GLU A 358 5.06 7.69 -6.79
C GLU A 358 3.84 6.83 -6.46
N ILE A 359 4.08 5.63 -5.93
CA ILE A 359 3.04 4.68 -5.54
C ILE A 359 2.85 4.73 -4.02
N TYR A 360 1.59 4.70 -3.60
CA TYR A 360 1.16 4.71 -2.21
C TYR A 360 0.32 3.47 -1.91
N PHE A 361 0.67 2.72 -0.86
CA PHE A 361 -0.11 1.58 -0.36
C PHE A 361 -0.46 1.76 1.11
N GLY A 362 -1.75 1.64 1.45
CA GLY A 362 -2.22 1.70 2.84
C GLY A 362 -2.04 0.38 3.59
N SER A 363 -1.67 0.47 4.85
CA SER A 363 -1.47 -0.68 5.74
C SER A 363 -2.06 -0.45 7.14
N ILE A 364 -2.11 -1.50 7.95
CA ILE A 364 -2.50 -1.41 9.38
C ILE A 364 -1.49 -0.62 10.23
N ASN A 365 -0.30 -0.34 9.70
CA ASN A 365 0.76 0.39 10.38
C ASN A 365 1.22 1.62 9.58
N GLY A 366 0.28 2.32 8.95
CA GLY A 366 0.53 3.55 8.21
C GLY A 366 0.43 3.38 6.70
N LEU A 367 0.83 4.41 5.99
CA LEU A 367 0.88 4.46 4.53
C LEU A 367 2.33 4.29 4.07
N CYS A 368 2.58 3.31 3.21
CA CYS A 368 3.85 3.11 2.53
C CYS A 368 3.86 3.87 1.21
N HIS A 369 5.00 4.48 0.85
CA HIS A 369 5.16 5.10 -0.47
C HIS A 369 6.57 4.89 -1.03
N PHE A 370 6.68 4.90 -2.35
CA PHE A 370 7.95 4.71 -3.04
C PHE A 370 7.88 5.11 -4.51
N ASN A 371 9.03 5.48 -5.05
CA ASN A 371 9.21 5.65 -6.49
C ASN A 371 9.69 4.33 -7.11
N PRO A 372 8.92 3.70 -8.05
CA PRO A 372 9.27 2.43 -8.67
C PRO A 372 10.64 2.42 -9.35
N ASP A 373 10.99 3.49 -10.08
CA ASP A 373 12.26 3.58 -10.79
C ASP A 373 13.44 3.58 -9.82
N PHE A 374 13.31 4.27 -8.69
CA PHE A 374 14.33 4.29 -7.65
C PHE A 374 14.48 2.92 -6.99
N VAL A 375 13.37 2.25 -6.66
CA VAL A 375 13.37 0.93 -6.02
C VAL A 375 13.97 -0.13 -6.93
N LEU A 376 13.68 -0.09 -8.24
CA LEU A 376 14.18 -1.06 -9.23
C LEU A 376 15.60 -0.75 -9.71
N THR A 377 16.18 0.40 -9.35
CA THR A 377 17.58 0.71 -9.67
C THR A 377 18.48 -0.38 -9.10
N LYS A 378 19.33 -0.94 -9.97
CA LYS A 378 20.25 -2.02 -9.58
C LYS A 378 21.22 -1.51 -8.51
N ARG A 379 21.05 -1.99 -7.28
CA ARG A 379 22.06 -1.83 -6.23
C ARG A 379 23.13 -2.90 -6.42
N GLU A 380 24.37 -2.54 -6.27
CA GLU A 380 25.45 -3.51 -6.16
C GLU A 380 25.22 -4.32 -4.88
N SER A 381 24.83 -5.58 -5.03
CA SER A 381 24.73 -6.47 -3.90
C SER A 381 26.15 -6.75 -3.38
N PRO A 382 26.41 -6.67 -2.08
CA PRO A 382 27.70 -7.09 -1.54
C PRO A 382 27.97 -8.54 -1.91
N ALA A 383 29.20 -8.83 -2.31
CA ALA A 383 29.58 -10.19 -2.64
C ALA A 383 29.41 -11.09 -1.41
N ALA A 384 28.62 -12.15 -1.55
CA ALA A 384 28.55 -13.15 -0.49
C ALA A 384 29.86 -13.96 -0.47
N VAL A 385 30.50 -13.96 0.69
CA VAL A 385 31.72 -14.78 0.91
C VAL A 385 31.36 -15.90 1.86
N ILE A 386 31.50 -17.13 1.39
CA ILE A 386 31.38 -18.33 2.24
C ILE A 386 32.67 -18.40 3.06
N THR A 387 32.59 -18.09 4.35
CA THR A 387 33.74 -18.12 5.26
C THR A 387 33.94 -19.45 5.93
N GLU A 388 32.93 -20.29 6.05
CA GLU A 388 32.97 -21.61 6.67
C GLU A 388 31.87 -22.50 6.11
N MET A 389 32.17 -23.78 5.86
CA MET A 389 31.21 -24.81 5.53
C MET A 389 31.42 -25.99 6.47
N LYS A 390 30.41 -26.35 7.28
CA LYS A 390 30.42 -27.51 8.14
C LYS A 390 29.59 -28.61 7.51
N ILE A 391 30.22 -29.78 7.26
CA ILE A 391 29.54 -30.97 6.76
C ILE A 391 29.28 -31.88 7.95
N PHE A 392 28.01 -32.11 8.25
CA PHE A 392 27.59 -33.07 9.27
C PHE A 392 27.34 -34.42 8.57
N ALA A 393 28.08 -35.43 8.92
CA ALA A 393 27.76 -36.80 8.49
C ALA A 393 26.44 -37.26 9.13
N PRO A 394 25.55 -37.97 8.41
CA PRO A 394 24.35 -38.53 9.00
C PRO A 394 24.71 -39.46 10.15
N LEU A 395 24.01 -39.32 11.27
CA LEU A 395 24.16 -40.14 12.49
C LEU A 395 24.05 -41.66 12.19
N GLY A 396 25.16 -42.27 11.96
CA GLY A 396 25.23 -43.70 11.61
C GLY A 396 26.62 -44.34 11.74
N ASN A 397 27.46 -43.79 12.58
CA ASN A 397 28.60 -44.44 13.24
C ASN A 397 29.39 -43.39 14.00
N MET A 398 29.38 -43.49 15.32
CA MET A 398 30.25 -42.71 16.17
C MET A 398 31.70 -43.12 15.94
N GLY A 399 32.43 -42.31 15.17
CA GLY A 399 33.87 -42.30 15.11
C GLY A 399 34.28 -40.83 15.06
N ASP A 400 35.04 -40.40 16.03
CA ASP A 400 35.57 -39.02 16.19
C ASP A 400 36.36 -38.62 14.93
N ASN A 401 35.73 -37.85 14.04
CA ASN A 401 36.45 -37.01 13.07
C ASN A 401 35.49 -35.93 12.57
N GLU A 402 35.49 -34.78 13.20
CA GLU A 402 35.01 -33.53 12.59
C GLU A 402 36.07 -33.10 11.55
N GLU A 403 35.84 -33.32 10.27
CA GLU A 403 36.62 -32.66 9.23
C GLU A 403 36.03 -31.25 8.99
N VAL A 404 36.71 -30.27 9.54
CA VAL A 404 36.47 -28.86 9.16
C VAL A 404 37.20 -28.61 7.85
N VAL A 405 36.47 -28.52 6.76
CA VAL A 405 37.05 -28.11 5.47
C VAL A 405 37.01 -26.58 5.43
N SER A 406 38.16 -25.95 5.65
CA SER A 406 38.36 -24.53 5.39
C SER A 406 38.51 -24.33 3.88
N ILE A 407 37.58 -23.55 3.29
CA ILE A 407 37.67 -23.14 1.89
C ILE A 407 38.26 -21.72 1.83
N ASP A 408 39.57 -21.63 1.69
CA ASP A 408 40.24 -20.39 1.28
C ASP A 408 40.13 -20.25 -0.25
N GLY A 409 39.18 -19.52 -0.72
CA GLY A 409 39.04 -19.23 -2.15
C GLY A 409 37.72 -18.53 -2.52
N GLN A 410 37.82 -17.53 -3.36
CA GLN A 410 36.65 -16.94 -4.01
C GLN A 410 36.02 -17.97 -4.96
N LEU A 411 34.76 -18.31 -4.71
CA LEU A 411 33.93 -18.97 -5.71
C LEU A 411 33.62 -17.96 -6.82
N LYS A 412 34.15 -18.22 -8.02
CA LYS A 412 33.79 -17.47 -9.22
C LYS A 412 32.47 -17.93 -9.78
#